data_0719f8fcee6d0853e9f21b61dcc5011e
#
_entry.id   0719f8fcee6d0853e9f21b61dcc5011e
#
_cell.length_a   1.000
_cell.length_b   1.000
_cell.length_c   1.000
_cell.angle_alpha   90.00
_cell.angle_beta   90.00
_cell.angle_gamma   90.00
#
_symmetry.space_group_name_H-M   'P 1'
#
loop_
_entity.id
_entity.type
_entity.pdbx_description
1 polymer ?
#
loop_
_entity_poly.entity_id
_entity_poly.type
_entity_poly.pdbx_seq_one_letter_code
_entity_poly.pdbx_strand_id
1 'polypeptide(L)'
;MNREEIMQILPHRGSMLLLDEAWLGEDGAAHGKYTARGDEWFFDGHFPGDPVMPGVVQCEIIAQASCVLFAEKMQGKTAYYAGIDKVRFRRMVRPGDTLEITSTLLRSKLNVYVVKGEARVDGQVCASGEFSFIIP
;
A
#
# COMPACT_ATOMS: atom_id res chain seq x y z
N MET A 1 7.40 10.24 6.85
CA MET A 1 6.13 10.71 7.45
C MET A 1 5.59 9.66 8.40
N ASN A 2 5.13 10.13 9.54
CA ASN A 2 4.44 9.29 10.51
C ASN A 2 2.94 9.16 10.14
N ARG A 3 2.17 8.42 10.95
CA ARG A 3 0.74 8.21 10.67
C ARG A 3 -0.06 9.52 10.61
N GLU A 4 0.22 10.47 11.48
CA GLU A 4 -0.49 11.76 11.49
C GLU A 4 -0.25 12.55 10.21
N GLU A 5 0.99 12.56 9.74
CA GLU A 5 1.37 13.22 8.48
C GLU A 5 0.77 12.50 7.27
N ILE A 6 0.74 11.16 7.30
CA ILE A 6 0.11 10.36 6.25
C ILE A 6 -1.38 10.67 6.16
N MET A 7 -2.03 10.90 7.29
CA MET A 7 -3.46 11.28 7.35
C MET A 7 -3.75 12.63 6.68
N GLN A 8 -2.75 13.47 6.46
CA GLN A 8 -2.91 14.70 5.69
C GLN A 8 -3.05 14.41 4.19
N ILE A 9 -2.56 13.28 3.74
CA ILE A 9 -2.59 12.87 2.33
C ILE A 9 -3.74 11.90 2.09
N LEU A 10 -3.83 10.86 2.92
CA LEU A 10 -4.81 9.78 2.78
C LEU A 10 -6.08 10.09 3.58
N PRO A 11 -7.27 9.85 3.00
CA PRO A 11 -8.52 9.94 3.76
C PRO A 11 -8.77 8.74 4.66
N HIS A 12 -8.02 7.66 4.50
CA HIS A 12 -8.16 6.43 5.30
C HIS A 12 -7.97 6.71 6.78
N ARG A 13 -8.76 6.05 7.62
CA ARG A 13 -8.73 6.23 9.07
C ARG A 13 -8.92 4.89 9.79
N GLY A 14 -8.47 4.84 11.04
CA GLY A 14 -8.71 3.70 11.92
C GLY A 14 -8.15 2.41 11.34
N SER A 15 -8.98 1.38 11.27
CA SER A 15 -8.60 0.04 10.82
C SER A 15 -8.23 -0.04 9.34
N MET A 16 -8.55 0.98 8.54
CA MET A 16 -8.22 1.03 7.12
C MET A 16 -6.98 1.87 6.81
N LEU A 17 -6.35 2.50 7.80
CA LEU A 17 -5.07 3.16 7.59
C LEU A 17 -3.96 2.14 7.84
N LEU A 18 -3.38 1.62 6.76
CA LEU A 18 -2.47 0.47 6.78
C LEU A 18 -1.03 0.87 6.46
N LEU A 19 -0.58 1.98 7.04
CA LEU A 19 0.80 2.45 6.93
C LEU A 19 1.25 2.96 8.30
N ASP A 20 2.47 2.58 8.68
CA ASP A 20 3.14 3.15 9.85
C ASP A 20 4.02 4.31 9.47
N GLU A 21 4.67 4.22 8.31
CA GLU A 21 5.55 5.25 7.76
C GLU A 21 5.39 5.27 6.24
N ALA A 22 5.58 6.44 5.65
CA ALA A 22 5.65 6.60 4.20
C ALA A 22 6.47 7.83 3.86
N TRP A 23 7.15 7.81 2.72
CA TRP A 23 7.96 8.94 2.27
C TRP A 23 8.21 8.85 0.76
N LEU A 24 8.58 9.98 0.17
CA LEU A 24 9.07 10.05 -1.19
C LEU A 24 10.60 9.98 -1.14
N GLY A 25 11.17 8.96 -1.77
CA GLY A 25 12.61 8.76 -1.78
C GLY A 25 13.33 9.70 -2.74
N GLU A 26 14.64 9.83 -2.58
CA GLU A 26 15.49 10.57 -3.51
C GLU A 26 15.50 9.94 -4.90
N ASP A 27 15.17 8.64 -4.98
CA ASP A 27 15.03 7.90 -6.23
C ASP A 27 13.73 8.24 -6.98
N GLY A 28 12.87 9.09 -6.41
CA GLY A 28 11.58 9.44 -6.97
C GLY A 28 10.49 8.41 -6.71
N ALA A 29 10.78 7.33 -6.02
CA ALA A 29 9.80 6.30 -5.67
C ALA A 29 9.10 6.64 -4.36
N ALA A 30 7.86 6.19 -4.23
CA ALA A 30 7.18 6.18 -2.95
C ALA A 30 7.64 4.98 -2.14
N HIS A 31 7.86 5.18 -0.86
CA HIS A 31 8.25 4.15 0.08
C HIS A 31 7.27 4.11 1.25
N GLY A 32 7.07 2.94 1.81
CA GLY A 32 6.22 2.79 2.98
C GLY A 32 6.61 1.60 3.82
N LYS A 33 6.14 1.59 5.06
CA LYS A 33 6.33 0.48 5.99
C LYS A 33 5.03 0.21 6.74
N TYR A 34 4.73 -1.05 6.94
CA TYR A 34 3.65 -1.50 7.79
C TYR A 34 4.07 -2.77 8.52
N THR A 35 4.00 -2.75 9.85
CA THR A 35 4.25 -3.95 10.67
C THR A 35 2.92 -4.59 11.05
N ALA A 36 2.74 -5.85 10.66
CA ALA A 36 1.57 -6.63 11.03
C ALA A 36 1.65 -6.99 12.51
N ARG A 37 0.66 -6.59 13.31
CA ARG A 37 0.63 -6.86 14.75
C ARG A 37 0.06 -8.22 15.07
N GLY A 38 -1.02 -8.60 14.38
CA GLY A 38 -1.74 -9.86 14.60
C GLY A 38 -3.16 -9.67 15.11
N ASP A 39 -3.49 -8.49 15.63
CA ASP A 39 -4.83 -8.14 16.13
C ASP A 39 -5.69 -7.41 15.11
N GLU A 40 -5.16 -7.18 13.92
CA GLU A 40 -5.92 -6.51 12.87
C GLU A 40 -7.09 -7.38 12.41
N TRP A 41 -8.18 -6.72 12.02
CA TRP A 41 -9.43 -7.38 11.63
C TRP A 41 -9.25 -8.42 10.51
N PHE A 42 -8.30 -8.19 9.59
CA PHE A 42 -8.09 -9.09 8.44
C PHE A 42 -7.39 -10.41 8.79
N PHE A 43 -6.85 -10.54 9.99
CA PHE A 43 -6.34 -11.81 10.47
C PHE A 43 -7.41 -12.66 11.14
N ASP A 44 -8.52 -12.04 11.56
CA ASP A 44 -9.59 -12.75 12.22
C ASP A 44 -10.28 -13.68 11.22
N GLY A 45 -10.12 -14.97 11.41
CA GLY A 45 -10.70 -15.98 10.52
C GLY A 45 -9.90 -16.28 9.26
N HIS A 46 -8.75 -15.64 9.04
CA HIS A 46 -7.94 -15.86 7.83
C HIS A 46 -6.51 -16.27 8.20
N PHE A 47 -6.27 -17.47 8.71
CA PHE A 47 -7.23 -18.53 8.95
C PHE A 47 -7.18 -18.94 10.42
N PRO A 48 -8.19 -19.65 10.98
CA PRO A 48 -8.17 -20.05 12.38
C PRO A 48 -6.92 -20.89 12.69
N GLY A 49 -6.13 -20.44 13.69
CA GLY A 49 -4.88 -21.12 14.07
C GLY A 49 -3.72 -20.90 13.11
N ASP A 50 -3.92 -20.21 11.99
CA ASP A 50 -2.89 -19.93 10.97
C ASP A 50 -3.14 -18.56 10.34
N PRO A 51 -2.85 -17.48 11.07
CA PRO A 51 -3.13 -16.13 10.58
C PRO A 51 -2.19 -15.75 9.43
N VAL A 52 -2.80 -15.38 8.31
CA VAL A 52 -2.10 -14.92 7.09
C VAL A 52 -2.78 -13.65 6.60
N MET A 53 -1.99 -12.65 6.24
CA MET A 53 -2.54 -11.44 5.66
C MET A 53 -3.15 -11.76 4.29
N PRO A 54 -4.45 -11.43 4.07
CA PRO A 54 -5.04 -11.62 2.75
C PRO A 54 -4.24 -10.86 1.67
N GLY A 55 -4.06 -11.52 0.51
CA GLY A 55 -3.32 -10.90 -0.59
C GLY A 55 -3.88 -9.54 -1.01
N VAL A 56 -5.21 -9.40 -1.00
CA VAL A 56 -5.87 -8.13 -1.35
C VAL A 56 -5.52 -7.01 -0.37
N VAL A 57 -5.22 -7.35 0.89
CA VAL A 57 -4.76 -6.37 1.88
C VAL A 57 -3.34 -5.91 1.56
N GLN A 58 -2.47 -6.82 1.09
CA GLN A 58 -1.14 -6.42 0.62
C GLN A 58 -1.26 -5.42 -0.53
N CYS A 59 -2.18 -5.65 -1.47
CA CYS A 59 -2.45 -4.72 -2.56
C CYS A 59 -2.89 -3.35 -2.01
N GLU A 60 -3.75 -3.34 -1.02
CA GLU A 60 -4.23 -2.10 -0.41
C GLU A 60 -3.08 -1.33 0.26
N ILE A 61 -2.18 -2.02 0.95
CA ILE A 61 -1.01 -1.38 1.58
C ILE A 61 -0.11 -0.75 0.51
N ILE A 62 0.14 -1.47 -0.58
CA ILE A 62 0.92 -0.93 -1.71
C ILE A 62 0.24 0.31 -2.29
N ALA A 63 -1.07 0.26 -2.48
CA ALA A 63 -1.84 1.37 -3.02
C ALA A 63 -1.76 2.60 -2.11
N GLN A 64 -1.90 2.42 -0.82
CA GLN A 64 -1.81 3.53 0.13
C GLN A 64 -0.43 4.18 0.10
N ALA A 65 0.64 3.39 0.11
CA ALA A 65 1.99 3.93 0.02
C ALA A 65 2.22 4.68 -1.30
N SER A 66 1.64 4.20 -2.39
CA SER A 66 1.76 4.82 -3.70
C SER A 66 1.19 6.24 -3.74
N CYS A 67 0.24 6.56 -2.88
CA CYS A 67 -0.40 7.88 -2.84
C CYS A 67 0.57 9.00 -2.48
N VAL A 68 1.72 8.67 -1.88
CA VAL A 68 2.77 9.67 -1.62
C VAL A 68 3.25 10.31 -2.93
N LEU A 69 3.21 9.59 -4.04
CA LEU A 69 3.57 10.11 -5.35
C LEU A 69 2.63 11.24 -5.82
N PHE A 70 1.42 11.26 -5.27
CA PHE A 70 0.35 12.14 -5.72
C PHE A 70 -0.12 13.10 -4.63
N ALA A 71 0.69 13.32 -3.60
CA ALA A 71 0.29 14.08 -2.41
C ALA A 71 -0.34 15.44 -2.75
N GLU A 72 0.28 16.18 -3.69
CA GLU A 72 -0.22 17.49 -4.10
C GLU A 72 -1.58 17.39 -4.79
N LYS A 73 -1.77 16.35 -5.61
CA LYS A 73 -3.02 16.16 -6.36
C LYS A 73 -4.15 15.60 -5.49
N MET A 74 -3.81 15.06 -4.34
CA MET A 74 -4.78 14.47 -3.41
C MET A 74 -5.34 15.44 -2.37
N GLN A 75 -4.86 16.68 -2.35
CA GLN A 75 -5.37 17.65 -1.38
C GLN A 75 -6.87 17.89 -1.57
N GLY A 76 -7.64 17.55 -0.54
CA GLY A 76 -9.09 17.65 -0.58
C GLY A 76 -9.78 16.65 -1.50
N LYS A 77 -9.05 15.64 -1.97
CA LYS A 77 -9.57 14.64 -2.91
C LYS A 77 -9.29 13.22 -2.41
N THR A 78 -9.98 12.27 -3.01
CA THR A 78 -9.81 10.84 -2.72
C THR A 78 -9.39 10.14 -4.01
N ALA A 79 -8.37 9.28 -3.90
CA ALA A 79 -7.99 8.40 -4.99
C ALA A 79 -8.82 7.12 -4.93
N TYR A 80 -9.38 6.74 -6.06
CA TYR A 80 -10.17 5.50 -6.18
C TYR A 80 -9.44 4.52 -7.10
N TYR A 81 -9.54 3.23 -6.79
CA TYR A 81 -9.01 2.22 -7.71
C TYR A 81 -9.70 2.29 -9.06
N ALA A 82 -8.92 2.22 -10.13
CA ALA A 82 -9.39 2.06 -11.49
C ALA A 82 -9.06 0.66 -12.03
N GLY A 83 -7.99 0.05 -11.54
CA GLY A 83 -7.61 -1.29 -11.96
C GLY A 83 -6.47 -1.86 -11.13
N ILE A 84 -6.37 -3.17 -11.14
CA ILE A 84 -5.29 -3.94 -10.51
C ILE A 84 -4.88 -4.99 -11.55
N ASP A 85 -3.64 -4.90 -12.01
CA ASP A 85 -3.15 -5.73 -13.09
C ASP A 85 -1.84 -6.43 -12.74
N LYS A 86 -1.61 -7.59 -13.33
CA LYS A 86 -0.34 -8.32 -13.24
C LYS A 86 0.12 -8.58 -11.81
N VAL A 87 -0.84 -8.79 -10.90
CA VAL A 87 -0.53 -9.03 -9.50
C VAL A 87 -0.01 -10.45 -9.32
N ARG A 88 1.04 -10.57 -8.53
CA ARG A 88 1.63 -11.86 -8.13
C ARG A 88 1.87 -11.85 -6.63
N PHE A 89 1.52 -12.96 -5.98
CA PHE A 89 1.79 -13.20 -4.57
C PHE A 89 2.83 -14.30 -4.47
N ARG A 90 3.95 -14.02 -3.81
CA ARG A 90 5.12 -14.90 -3.79
C ARG A 90 5.47 -15.40 -2.39
N ARG A 91 5.01 -14.72 -1.36
CA ARG A 91 5.30 -15.07 0.03
C ARG A 91 4.13 -14.64 0.90
N MET A 92 3.78 -15.51 1.85
CA MET A 92 2.77 -15.17 2.87
C MET A 92 3.32 -14.14 3.83
N VAL A 93 2.45 -13.24 4.28
CA VAL A 93 2.76 -12.25 5.32
C VAL A 93 2.00 -12.65 6.58
N ARG A 94 2.72 -12.74 7.68
CA ARG A 94 2.19 -13.21 8.97
C ARG A 94 2.34 -12.13 10.04
N PRO A 95 1.62 -12.24 11.16
CA PRO A 95 1.83 -11.35 12.30
C PRO A 95 3.32 -11.28 12.68
N GLY A 96 3.79 -10.05 12.93
CA GLY A 96 5.19 -9.78 13.24
C GLY A 96 6.03 -9.38 12.04
N ASP A 97 5.57 -9.65 10.82
CA ASP A 97 6.29 -9.24 9.62
C ASP A 97 6.14 -7.74 9.37
N THR A 98 7.22 -7.12 8.91
CA THR A 98 7.21 -5.73 8.45
C THR A 98 7.29 -5.70 6.94
N LEU A 99 6.25 -5.16 6.30
CA LEU A 99 6.25 -4.94 4.86
C LEU A 99 6.99 -3.63 4.57
N GLU A 100 7.89 -3.70 3.60
CA GLU A 100 8.54 -2.54 3.02
C GLU A 100 8.03 -2.39 1.59
N ILE A 101 7.43 -1.25 1.30
CA ILE A 101 6.79 -0.98 0.02
C ILE A 101 7.64 -0.02 -0.80
N THR A 102 7.74 -0.29 -2.10
CA THR A 102 8.32 0.61 -3.07
C THR A 102 7.37 0.70 -4.25
N SER A 103 7.06 1.91 -4.69
CA SER A 103 6.14 2.15 -5.79
C SER A 103 6.64 3.28 -6.67
N THR A 104 6.58 3.07 -7.99
CA THR A 104 7.01 4.07 -8.98
C THR A 104 5.87 4.36 -9.95
N LEU A 105 5.82 5.60 -10.43
CA LEU A 105 4.84 5.99 -11.44
C LEU A 105 5.28 5.40 -12.80
N LEU A 106 4.40 4.63 -13.43
CA LEU A 106 4.63 4.10 -14.78
C LEU A 106 4.16 5.08 -15.84
N ARG A 107 2.94 5.61 -15.67
CA ARG A 107 2.34 6.53 -16.64
C ARG A 107 1.13 7.21 -16.00
N SER A 108 0.77 8.33 -16.56
CA SER A 108 -0.46 9.04 -16.19
C SER A 108 -1.09 9.66 -17.43
N LYS A 109 -2.41 9.72 -17.43
CA LYS A 109 -3.18 10.37 -18.49
C LYS A 109 -4.44 10.96 -17.87
N LEU A 110 -4.61 12.28 -18.01
CA LEU A 110 -5.70 13.01 -17.38
C LEU A 110 -5.64 12.78 -15.87
N ASN A 111 -6.72 12.27 -15.28
CA ASN A 111 -6.79 12.00 -13.84
C ASN A 111 -6.55 10.53 -13.48
N VAL A 112 -6.02 9.74 -14.42
CA VAL A 112 -5.68 8.33 -14.20
C VAL A 112 -4.17 8.19 -14.04
N TYR A 113 -3.76 7.50 -12.98
CA TYR A 113 -2.35 7.26 -12.63
C TYR A 113 -2.12 5.77 -12.50
N VAL A 114 -1.05 5.27 -13.13
CA VAL A 114 -0.68 3.85 -13.06
C VAL A 114 0.67 3.75 -12.40
N VAL A 115 0.75 2.97 -11.35
CA VAL A 115 2.00 2.72 -10.62
C VAL A 115 2.39 1.26 -10.71
N LYS A 116 3.68 0.99 -10.56
CA LYS A 116 4.21 -0.35 -10.36
C LYS A 116 4.73 -0.41 -8.92
N GLY A 117 4.15 -1.31 -8.13
CA GLY A 117 4.47 -1.40 -6.71
C GLY A 117 4.80 -2.82 -6.29
N GLU A 118 5.58 -2.91 -5.23
CA GLU A 118 5.91 -4.18 -4.59
C GLU A 118 5.98 -4.02 -3.09
N ALA A 119 5.74 -5.14 -2.38
CA ALA A 119 5.92 -5.25 -0.95
C ALA A 119 6.93 -6.35 -0.67
N ARG A 120 7.86 -6.08 0.25
CA ARG A 120 8.90 -7.03 0.66
C ARG A 120 8.88 -7.21 2.17
N VAL A 121 9.24 -8.43 2.59
CA VAL A 121 9.54 -8.74 3.99
C VAL A 121 10.93 -9.37 4.01
N ASP A 122 11.84 -8.82 4.81
CA ASP A 122 13.24 -9.29 4.91
C ASP A 122 13.90 -9.40 3.52
N GLY A 123 13.64 -8.44 2.64
CA GLY A 123 14.22 -8.39 1.31
C GLY A 123 13.57 -9.31 0.28
N GLN A 124 12.59 -10.13 0.67
CA GLN A 124 11.88 -11.05 -0.24
C GLN A 124 10.58 -10.42 -0.71
N VAL A 125 10.33 -10.44 -2.01
CA VAL A 125 9.07 -9.93 -2.58
C VAL A 125 7.91 -10.82 -2.11
N CYS A 126 6.92 -10.20 -1.48
CA CYS A 126 5.69 -10.87 -1.05
C CYS A 126 4.58 -10.68 -2.09
N ALA A 127 4.46 -9.47 -2.61
CA ALA A 127 3.47 -9.13 -3.62
C ALA A 127 4.04 -8.07 -4.56
N SER A 128 3.60 -8.09 -5.80
CA SER A 128 3.93 -7.07 -6.80
C SER A 128 2.80 -6.93 -7.79
N GLY A 129 2.69 -5.77 -8.44
CA GLY A 129 1.65 -5.54 -9.43
C GLY A 129 1.65 -4.13 -9.98
N GLU A 130 0.70 -3.89 -10.87
CA GLU A 130 0.40 -2.57 -11.41
C GLU A 130 -0.96 -2.13 -10.90
N PHE A 131 -1.01 -0.92 -10.38
CA PHE A 131 -2.22 -0.40 -9.74
C PHE A 131 -2.59 0.93 -10.39
N SER A 132 -3.85 1.07 -10.75
CA SER A 132 -4.36 2.27 -11.40
C SER A 132 -5.32 2.99 -10.47
N PHE A 133 -5.23 4.32 -10.45
CA PHE A 133 -6.08 5.17 -9.61
C PHE A 133 -6.67 6.30 -10.42
N ILE A 134 -7.88 6.69 -10.05
CA ILE A 134 -8.51 7.92 -10.52
C ILE A 134 -8.50 8.91 -9.36
N ILE A 135 -7.97 10.11 -9.62
CA ILE A 135 -8.03 11.23 -8.68
C ILE A 135 -8.87 12.31 -9.36
N PRO A 136 -10.16 12.43 -9.00
CA PRO A 136 -11.09 13.34 -9.66
C PRO A 136 -10.70 14.80 -9.57
#